data_9911906e02664231b9c6358206038a18
#
_entry.id   9911906e02664231b9c6358206038a18
#
_cell.length_a   1.000
_cell.length_b   1.000
_cell.length_c   1.000
_cell.angle_alpha   90.00
_cell.angle_beta   90.00
_cell.angle_gamma   90.00
#
_symmetry.space_group_name_H-M   'P 1'
#
loop_
_entity.id
_entity.type
_entity.pdbx_description
1 polymer ?
#
loop_
_entity_poly.entity_id
_entity_poly.type
_entity_poly.pdbx_seq_one_letter_code
_entity_poly.pdbx_strand_id
1 'polypeptide(L)'
;FLPLGLMTGDHVTPIDHHYFQNFDNTEFDIEVYSPGDGYITDIGHSYGAEEGKDYHIRIQHSCTISSLYIYVSNLPEKIKRHAPGKNGYAGVNIPVEAGELIGYYKNNLDYSVVDEEVVLTGFVVPYHYRGERWKIHVPNTLDYFNEPIRSKLIEKSVRTAEPISGKIDYDIDGRLVGNWFLEGTDGYAGDSTSFERYWLGHLSIVYDAYDPTRIVISIAGYEDRDSR
;
A
#
# COMPACT_ATOMS: atom_id res chain seq x y z
N PHE A 1 4.59 -13.40 -0.46
CA PHE A 1 4.39 -12.16 0.31
C PHE A 1 5.55 -11.21 0.02
N LEU A 2 5.26 -10.06 -0.61
CA LEU A 2 6.26 -9.07 -0.98
C LEU A 2 6.36 -7.98 0.08
N PRO A 3 7.59 -7.47 0.36
CA PRO A 3 7.83 -6.50 1.41
C PRO A 3 7.34 -5.10 1.05
N LEU A 4 7.22 -4.25 2.06
CA LEU A 4 7.20 -2.80 1.91
C LEU A 4 8.47 -2.31 1.22
N GLY A 5 8.39 -1.17 0.56
CA GLY A 5 9.55 -0.54 -0.06
C GLY A 5 9.90 -1.07 -1.44
N LEU A 6 9.11 -1.98 -1.99
CA LEU A 6 9.28 -2.43 -3.37
C LEU A 6 9.04 -1.25 -4.32
N MET A 7 9.80 -1.21 -5.41
CA MET A 7 9.59 -0.28 -6.51
C MET A 7 9.33 -1.11 -7.76
N THR A 8 8.08 -1.19 -8.20
CA THR A 8 7.64 -1.97 -9.35
C THR A 8 6.43 -1.33 -10.02
N GLY A 9 6.15 -1.71 -11.26
CA GLY A 9 5.09 -1.09 -12.04
C GLY A 9 5.33 0.40 -12.21
N ASP A 10 4.30 1.19 -11.96
CA ASP A 10 4.35 2.65 -12.09
C ASP A 10 4.83 3.38 -10.81
N HIS A 11 5.22 2.63 -9.78
CA HIS A 11 5.70 3.21 -8.53
C HIS A 11 7.16 3.65 -8.64
N VAL A 12 7.41 4.93 -8.44
CA VAL A 12 8.73 5.55 -8.47
C VAL A 12 9.37 5.57 -7.09
N THR A 13 8.57 5.70 -6.04
CA THR A 13 9.00 5.70 -4.64
C THR A 13 8.64 4.39 -3.98
N PRO A 14 9.29 4.03 -2.85
CA PRO A 14 9.00 2.82 -2.10
C PRO A 14 7.50 2.65 -1.78
N ILE A 15 6.94 1.50 -2.12
CA ILE A 15 5.52 1.17 -1.95
C ILE A 15 5.20 0.96 -0.48
N ASP A 16 4.09 1.56 -0.01
CA ASP A 16 3.60 1.54 1.38
C ASP A 16 2.66 0.38 1.70
N HIS A 17 2.59 -0.61 0.84
CA HIS A 17 1.78 -1.81 1.03
C HIS A 17 2.55 -3.07 0.65
N HIS A 18 2.07 -4.19 1.15
CA HIS A 18 2.52 -5.51 0.79
C HIS A 18 1.72 -6.03 -0.39
N TYR A 19 2.30 -6.97 -1.14
CA TYR A 19 1.56 -7.75 -2.13
C TYR A 19 1.46 -9.21 -1.68
N PHE A 20 0.23 -9.72 -1.65
CA PHE A 20 -0.03 -11.16 -1.68
C PHE A 20 -0.23 -11.57 -3.13
N GLN A 21 0.75 -12.23 -3.70
CA GLN A 21 0.74 -12.63 -5.11
C GLN A 21 0.33 -14.07 -5.31
N ASN A 22 -0.49 -14.33 -6.34
CA ASN A 22 -0.98 -15.63 -6.74
C ASN A 22 -0.93 -15.81 -8.26
N PHE A 23 0.17 -15.45 -8.90
CA PHE A 23 0.29 -15.53 -10.35
C PHE A 23 0.35 -16.96 -10.89
N ASP A 24 0.79 -17.92 -10.07
CA ASP A 24 0.93 -19.33 -10.47
C ASP A 24 -0.41 -20.08 -10.48
N ASN A 25 -1.46 -19.55 -9.84
CA ASN A 25 -2.76 -20.21 -9.71
C ASN A 25 -3.91 -19.21 -9.82
N THR A 26 -4.07 -18.63 -11.00
CA THR A 26 -5.10 -17.60 -11.27
C THR A 26 -6.47 -18.18 -11.63
N GLU A 27 -6.63 -19.50 -11.62
CA GLU A 27 -7.90 -20.15 -11.92
C GLU A 27 -8.92 -19.99 -10.78
N PHE A 28 -8.44 -19.85 -9.54
CA PHE A 28 -9.27 -19.77 -8.34
C PHE A 28 -9.12 -18.42 -7.65
N ASP A 29 -10.22 -17.91 -7.15
CA ASP A 29 -10.24 -16.78 -6.25
C ASP A 29 -9.74 -17.23 -4.87
N ILE A 30 -8.85 -16.44 -4.26
CA ILE A 30 -8.34 -16.66 -2.90
C ILE A 30 -9.19 -15.85 -1.93
N GLU A 31 -9.61 -16.49 -0.85
CA GLU A 31 -10.38 -15.86 0.21
C GLU A 31 -9.52 -14.86 1.00
N VAL A 32 -10.11 -13.71 1.31
CA VAL A 32 -9.52 -12.65 2.15
C VAL A 32 -10.31 -12.57 3.44
N TYR A 33 -9.62 -12.75 4.55
CA TYR A 33 -10.23 -12.72 5.88
C TYR A 33 -9.76 -11.50 6.66
N SER A 34 -10.63 -10.97 7.53
CA SER A 34 -10.25 -9.91 8.45
C SER A 34 -9.18 -10.40 9.44
N PRO A 35 -8.06 -9.69 9.64
CA PRO A 35 -7.01 -10.11 10.57
C PRO A 35 -7.38 -9.89 12.04
N GLY A 36 -8.40 -9.09 12.30
CA GLY A 36 -8.87 -8.72 13.64
C GLY A 36 -10.30 -8.23 13.63
N ASP A 37 -10.88 -8.11 14.80
CA ASP A 37 -12.17 -7.45 14.98
C ASP A 37 -12.08 -5.99 14.52
N GLY A 38 -13.21 -5.44 14.06
CA GLY A 38 -13.26 -4.04 13.65
C GLY A 38 -14.53 -3.68 12.90
N TYR A 39 -14.45 -2.58 12.18
CA TYR A 39 -15.52 -2.10 11.33
C TYR A 39 -14.96 -1.76 9.94
N ILE A 40 -15.61 -2.24 8.89
CA ILE A 40 -15.36 -1.70 7.56
C ILE A 40 -15.94 -0.28 7.57
N THR A 41 -15.07 0.70 7.35
CA THR A 41 -15.43 2.12 7.33
C THR A 41 -15.60 2.65 5.93
N ASP A 42 -14.90 2.05 4.99
CA ASP A 42 -14.83 2.54 3.63
C ASP A 42 -14.80 1.40 2.62
N ILE A 43 -15.58 1.55 1.55
CA ILE A 43 -15.55 0.70 0.37
C ILE A 43 -15.42 1.61 -0.84
N GLY A 44 -14.33 1.48 -1.60
CA GLY A 44 -14.12 2.14 -2.88
C GLY A 44 -14.14 1.14 -4.02
N HIS A 45 -14.48 1.60 -5.22
CA HIS A 45 -14.35 0.83 -6.44
C HIS A 45 -13.33 1.53 -7.33
N SER A 46 -12.28 0.82 -7.75
CA SER A 46 -11.17 1.39 -8.51
C SER A 46 -11.64 2.03 -9.81
N TYR A 47 -11.04 3.18 -10.13
CA TYR A 47 -11.38 3.88 -11.38
C TYR A 47 -11.02 3.02 -12.59
N GLY A 48 -11.98 2.89 -13.52
CA GLY A 48 -11.82 2.08 -14.73
C GLY A 48 -11.98 0.58 -14.54
N ALA A 49 -12.10 0.07 -13.31
CA ALA A 49 -12.33 -1.34 -13.07
C ALA A 49 -13.71 -1.80 -13.58
N GLU A 50 -13.83 -3.10 -13.91
CA GLU A 50 -15.11 -3.72 -14.22
C GLU A 50 -16.00 -3.77 -12.97
N GLU A 51 -17.31 -3.68 -13.17
CA GLU A 51 -18.26 -3.80 -12.07
C GLU A 51 -18.08 -5.13 -11.32
N GLY A 52 -18.02 -5.06 -9.98
CA GLY A 52 -17.81 -6.23 -9.12
C GLY A 52 -16.36 -6.68 -8.98
N LYS A 53 -15.39 -5.88 -9.46
CA LYS A 53 -13.95 -6.16 -9.32
C LYS A 53 -13.21 -4.95 -8.77
N ASP A 54 -12.03 -5.21 -8.21
CA ASP A 54 -11.07 -4.20 -7.77
C ASP A 54 -11.65 -3.20 -6.75
N TYR A 55 -12.24 -3.74 -5.69
CA TYR A 55 -12.65 -2.93 -4.55
C TYR A 55 -11.46 -2.60 -3.65
N HIS A 56 -11.55 -1.42 -3.05
CA HIS A 56 -10.74 -1.04 -1.90
C HIS A 56 -11.58 -1.20 -0.64
N ILE A 57 -11.02 -1.78 0.40
CA ILE A 57 -11.69 -1.91 1.70
C ILE A 57 -10.77 -1.34 2.78
N ARG A 58 -11.30 -0.52 3.66
CA ARG A 58 -10.65 -0.11 4.90
C ARG A 58 -11.37 -0.69 6.08
N ILE A 59 -10.62 -1.32 7.00
CA ILE A 59 -11.13 -1.80 8.28
C ILE A 59 -10.45 -1.01 9.39
N GLN A 60 -11.23 -0.39 10.26
CA GLN A 60 -10.76 0.24 11.49
C GLN A 60 -10.84 -0.77 12.62
N HIS A 61 -9.69 -1.12 13.20
CA HIS A 61 -9.56 -2.10 14.28
C HIS A 61 -9.56 -1.47 15.67
N SER A 62 -9.04 -0.24 15.78
CA SER A 62 -9.01 0.56 17.00
C SER A 62 -9.12 2.04 16.65
N CYS A 63 -8.96 2.93 17.62
CA CYS A 63 -8.93 4.38 17.36
C CYS A 63 -7.78 4.80 16.44
N THR A 64 -6.69 4.04 16.41
CA THR A 64 -5.45 4.39 15.70
C THR A 64 -5.03 3.39 14.63
N ILE A 65 -5.50 2.13 14.72
CA ILE A 65 -5.06 1.03 13.84
C ILE A 65 -6.12 0.75 12.79
N SER A 66 -5.72 0.77 11.52
CA SER A 66 -6.53 0.34 10.39
C SER A 66 -5.76 -0.57 9.44
N SER A 67 -6.48 -1.41 8.69
CA SER A 67 -5.95 -2.17 7.56
C SER A 67 -6.65 -1.77 6.27
N LEU A 68 -5.87 -1.75 5.18
CA LEU A 68 -6.34 -1.42 3.84
C LEU A 68 -6.09 -2.59 2.90
N TYR A 69 -7.05 -2.81 2.02
CA TYR A 69 -7.04 -3.85 0.99
C TYR A 69 -7.37 -3.21 -0.35
N ILE A 70 -6.58 -3.49 -1.39
CA ILE A 70 -6.83 -3.06 -2.77
C ILE A 70 -6.80 -4.29 -3.67
N TYR A 71 -7.53 -4.26 -4.77
CA TYR A 71 -7.75 -5.37 -5.69
C TYR A 71 -8.59 -6.51 -5.11
N VAL A 72 -9.49 -6.19 -4.18
CA VAL A 72 -10.48 -7.17 -3.71
C VAL A 72 -11.48 -7.40 -4.83
N SER A 73 -11.55 -8.62 -5.33
CA SER A 73 -12.58 -9.07 -6.25
C SER A 73 -13.70 -9.74 -5.44
N ASN A 74 -14.91 -9.70 -5.91
CA ASN A 74 -16.06 -10.33 -5.27
C ASN A 74 -16.18 -10.08 -3.76
N LEU A 75 -17.29 -9.52 -3.34
CA LEU A 75 -17.57 -9.25 -1.94
C LEU A 75 -18.64 -10.21 -1.43
N PRO A 76 -18.54 -10.71 -0.18
CA PRO A 76 -19.64 -11.40 0.49
C PRO A 76 -20.88 -10.52 0.53
N GLU A 77 -22.07 -11.14 0.50
CA GLU A 77 -23.35 -10.42 0.41
C GLU A 77 -23.55 -9.39 1.54
N LYS A 78 -23.06 -9.68 2.74
CA LYS A 78 -23.06 -8.76 3.89
C LYS A 78 -22.39 -7.42 3.55
N ILE A 79 -21.30 -7.44 2.76
CA ILE A 79 -20.51 -6.26 2.38
C ILE A 79 -21.02 -5.70 1.05
N LYS A 80 -21.27 -6.58 0.08
CA LYS A 80 -21.66 -6.24 -1.28
C LYS A 80 -22.86 -5.31 -1.38
N ARG A 81 -23.87 -5.51 -0.54
CA ARG A 81 -25.08 -4.65 -0.49
C ARG A 81 -24.80 -3.19 -0.16
N HIS A 82 -23.61 -2.89 0.39
CA HIS A 82 -23.15 -1.54 0.73
C HIS A 82 -22.11 -1.02 -0.23
N ALA A 83 -21.65 -1.87 -1.17
CA ALA A 83 -20.61 -1.48 -2.13
C ALA A 83 -21.13 -0.37 -3.06
N PRO A 84 -20.28 0.61 -3.38
CA PRO A 84 -20.65 1.65 -4.33
C PRO A 84 -20.77 1.08 -5.75
N GLY A 85 -21.46 1.82 -6.62
CA GLY A 85 -21.39 1.57 -8.06
C GLY A 85 -20.00 1.87 -8.63
N LYS A 86 -19.85 1.63 -9.92
CA LYS A 86 -18.59 1.80 -10.66
C LYS A 86 -17.95 3.18 -10.40
N ASN A 87 -16.64 3.18 -10.12
CA ASN A 87 -15.86 4.36 -9.79
C ASN A 87 -16.37 5.13 -8.55
N GLY A 88 -17.18 4.49 -7.72
CA GLY A 88 -17.79 5.11 -6.56
C GLY A 88 -17.00 4.86 -5.27
N TYR A 89 -17.48 5.52 -4.22
CA TYR A 89 -16.98 5.40 -2.86
C TYR A 89 -18.17 5.41 -1.89
N ALA A 90 -18.12 4.59 -0.87
CA ALA A 90 -19.11 4.53 0.18
C ALA A 90 -18.45 4.50 1.57
N GLY A 91 -18.77 5.51 2.39
CA GLY A 91 -18.53 5.45 3.82
C GLY A 91 -19.57 4.55 4.47
N VAL A 92 -19.13 3.56 5.23
CA VAL A 92 -20.00 2.53 5.83
C VAL A 92 -19.61 2.29 7.29
N ASN A 93 -20.37 1.45 7.98
CA ASN A 93 -20.05 1.01 9.34
C ASN A 93 -20.50 -0.45 9.50
N ILE A 94 -19.71 -1.37 8.93
CA ILE A 94 -20.06 -2.80 8.91
C ILE A 94 -19.15 -3.53 9.88
N PRO A 95 -19.68 -4.12 10.99
CA PRO A 95 -18.87 -4.86 11.93
C PRO A 95 -18.29 -6.12 11.27
N VAL A 96 -17.05 -6.43 11.57
CA VAL A 96 -16.36 -7.66 11.18
C VAL A 96 -15.61 -8.25 12.36
N GLU A 97 -15.55 -9.59 12.40
CA GLU A 97 -14.79 -10.33 13.40
C GLU A 97 -13.47 -10.86 12.82
N ALA A 98 -12.50 -11.13 13.69
CA ALA A 98 -11.26 -11.79 13.29
C ALA A 98 -11.56 -13.13 12.59
N GLY A 99 -10.99 -13.33 11.41
CA GLY A 99 -11.25 -14.52 10.58
C GLY A 99 -12.58 -14.49 9.81
N GLU A 100 -13.33 -13.39 9.82
CA GLU A 100 -14.50 -13.23 8.96
C GLU A 100 -14.08 -12.99 7.51
N LEU A 101 -14.75 -13.67 6.56
CA LEU A 101 -14.53 -13.50 5.12
C LEU A 101 -14.99 -12.09 4.69
N ILE A 102 -14.07 -11.31 4.14
CA ILE A 102 -14.32 -9.93 3.69
C ILE A 102 -14.29 -9.76 2.18
N GLY A 103 -13.72 -10.72 1.45
CA GLY A 103 -13.64 -10.67 0.00
C GLY A 103 -12.80 -11.78 -0.59
N TYR A 104 -12.45 -11.60 -1.85
CA TYR A 104 -11.61 -12.51 -2.60
C TYR A 104 -10.60 -11.71 -3.42
N TYR A 105 -9.51 -12.34 -3.82
CA TYR A 105 -8.60 -11.78 -4.83
C TYR A 105 -8.09 -12.87 -5.77
N LYS A 106 -7.58 -12.48 -6.94
CA LYS A 106 -7.17 -13.43 -7.98
C LYS A 106 -5.67 -13.44 -8.23
N ASN A 107 -5.10 -12.33 -8.64
CA ASN A 107 -3.69 -12.23 -9.03
C ASN A 107 -2.81 -11.69 -7.90
N ASN A 108 -3.16 -10.52 -7.40
CA ASN A 108 -2.52 -9.91 -6.25
C ASN A 108 -3.55 -9.18 -5.39
N LEU A 109 -3.21 -9.04 -4.14
CA LEU A 109 -3.90 -8.23 -3.16
C LEU A 109 -2.88 -7.29 -2.54
N ASP A 110 -3.18 -5.99 -2.55
CA ASP A 110 -2.41 -5.02 -1.79
C ASP A 110 -2.95 -4.99 -0.35
N TYR A 111 -2.03 -4.97 0.58
CA TYR A 111 -2.36 -4.97 2.01
C TYR A 111 -1.46 -4.02 2.78
N SER A 112 -2.07 -3.12 3.54
CA SER A 112 -1.35 -2.20 4.44
C SER A 112 -1.93 -2.25 5.84
N VAL A 113 -1.06 -2.03 6.83
CA VAL A 113 -1.44 -1.62 8.18
C VAL A 113 -1.03 -0.16 8.35
N VAL A 114 -1.92 0.63 8.91
CA VAL A 114 -1.65 2.01 9.32
C VAL A 114 -1.92 2.13 10.81
N ASP A 115 -0.96 2.66 11.56
CA ASP A 115 -1.11 2.94 12.98
C ASP A 115 -0.71 4.40 13.25
N GLU A 116 -1.68 5.23 13.58
CA GLU A 116 -1.47 6.67 13.80
C GLU A 116 -0.59 6.98 15.03
N GLU A 117 -0.35 6.03 15.93
CA GLU A 117 0.59 6.16 17.04
C GLU A 117 2.04 5.95 16.61
N VAL A 118 2.26 5.31 15.45
CA VAL A 118 3.59 5.12 14.87
C VAL A 118 3.88 6.26 13.91
N VAL A 119 5.03 6.90 14.06
CA VAL A 119 5.53 7.89 13.12
C VAL A 119 6.87 7.43 12.59
N LEU A 120 6.96 7.22 11.29
CA LEU A 120 8.21 6.85 10.63
C LEU A 120 9.20 8.00 10.72
N THR A 121 10.38 7.71 11.27
CA THR A 121 11.43 8.71 11.53
C THR A 121 12.50 8.77 10.46
N GLY A 122 12.45 7.88 9.48
CA GLY A 122 13.40 7.82 8.37
C GLY A 122 13.00 8.69 7.17
N PHE A 123 11.99 9.55 7.27
CA PHE A 123 11.71 10.61 6.31
C PHE A 123 12.32 11.92 6.80
N VAL A 124 13.23 12.51 6.04
CA VAL A 124 13.88 13.81 6.38
C VAL A 124 12.85 14.96 6.33
N VAL A 125 11.91 14.91 5.39
CA VAL A 125 10.85 15.92 5.25
C VAL A 125 9.47 15.26 5.24
N PRO A 126 8.90 14.87 6.41
CA PRO A 126 7.59 14.21 6.47
C PRO A 126 6.45 15.05 5.85
N TYR A 127 6.61 16.37 5.79
CA TYR A 127 5.63 17.27 5.17
C TYR A 127 5.40 17.00 3.67
N HIS A 128 6.35 16.39 2.99
CA HIS A 128 6.17 15.98 1.59
C HIS A 128 5.04 14.96 1.41
N TYR A 129 4.64 14.26 2.48
CA TYR A 129 3.58 13.25 2.47
C TYR A 129 2.22 13.80 2.94
N ARG A 130 2.04 15.13 3.05
CA ARG A 130 0.81 15.76 3.57
C ARG A 130 -0.45 15.40 2.78
N GLY A 131 -0.33 15.10 1.49
CA GLY A 131 -1.43 14.67 0.63
C GLY A 131 -1.88 13.22 0.88
N GLU A 132 -0.96 12.39 1.41
CA GLU A 132 -1.20 10.98 1.75
C GLU A 132 -0.60 10.68 3.13
N ARG A 133 -1.21 11.27 4.14
CA ARG A 133 -0.66 11.31 5.51
C ARG A 133 -0.46 9.93 6.13
N TRP A 134 -1.21 8.92 5.71
CA TRP A 134 -1.04 7.56 6.23
C TRP A 134 0.35 6.99 5.96
N LYS A 135 1.06 7.44 4.92
CA LYS A 135 2.38 6.93 4.57
C LYS A 135 3.43 7.10 5.67
N ILE A 136 3.33 8.15 6.48
CA ILE A 136 4.24 8.33 7.62
C ILE A 136 3.85 7.49 8.83
N HIS A 137 2.78 6.71 8.72
CA HIS A 137 2.20 5.87 9.77
C HIS A 137 2.14 4.38 9.38
N VAL A 138 2.98 3.94 8.45
CA VAL A 138 3.06 2.53 8.01
C VAL A 138 4.11 1.79 8.84
N PRO A 139 3.70 1.01 9.84
CA PRO A 139 4.63 0.35 10.76
C PRO A 139 5.24 -0.92 10.15
N ASN A 140 6.08 -1.60 10.92
CA ASN A 140 6.44 -2.99 10.65
C ASN A 140 5.18 -3.86 10.76
N THR A 141 4.58 -4.19 9.65
CA THR A 141 3.29 -4.89 9.55
C THR A 141 3.28 -6.23 10.29
N LEU A 142 4.42 -6.94 10.34
CA LEU A 142 4.53 -8.24 11.01
C LEU A 142 4.35 -8.16 12.54
N ASP A 143 4.52 -6.99 13.14
CA ASP A 143 4.34 -6.80 14.58
C ASP A 143 2.87 -6.76 15.00
N TYR A 144 1.95 -6.66 14.02
CA TYR A 144 0.49 -6.63 14.23
C TYR A 144 -0.15 -8.02 14.10
N PHE A 145 0.63 -9.06 13.83
CA PHE A 145 0.15 -10.42 13.72
C PHE A 145 0.63 -11.32 14.86
N ASN A 146 -0.30 -12.01 15.48
CA ASN A 146 0.00 -13.05 16.46
C ASN A 146 0.42 -14.36 15.77
N GLU A 147 1.07 -15.24 16.55
CA GLU A 147 1.34 -16.60 16.10
C GLU A 147 0.04 -17.42 15.96
N PRO A 148 -0.06 -18.32 14.98
CA PRO A 148 0.98 -18.73 14.03
C PRO A 148 1.00 -17.89 12.73
N ILE A 149 0.19 -16.86 12.59
CA ILE A 149 0.08 -16.07 11.34
C ILE A 149 1.40 -15.34 11.04
N ARG A 150 1.98 -14.72 12.06
CA ARG A 150 3.26 -14.01 11.93
C ARG A 150 4.35 -14.90 11.33
N SER A 151 4.54 -16.09 11.89
CA SER A 151 5.53 -17.05 11.38
C SER A 151 5.25 -17.50 9.95
N LYS A 152 3.98 -17.70 9.57
CA LYS A 152 3.59 -18.04 8.20
C LYS A 152 3.88 -16.92 7.21
N LEU A 153 3.69 -15.67 7.59
CA LEU A 153 4.00 -14.52 6.74
C LEU A 153 5.52 -14.39 6.55
N ILE A 154 6.30 -14.58 7.60
CA ILE A 154 7.76 -14.58 7.53
C ILE A 154 8.25 -15.70 6.59
N GLU A 155 7.74 -16.92 6.74
CA GLU A 155 8.10 -18.06 5.88
C GLU A 155 7.82 -17.80 4.39
N LYS A 156 6.75 -17.07 4.10
CA LYS A 156 6.34 -16.73 2.73
C LYS A 156 6.95 -15.44 2.20
N SER A 157 7.69 -14.72 3.04
CA SER A 157 8.34 -13.49 2.61
C SER A 157 9.50 -13.79 1.67
N VAL A 158 9.61 -13.01 0.61
CA VAL A 158 10.76 -13.07 -0.31
C VAL A 158 11.96 -12.31 0.22
N ARG A 159 11.75 -11.39 1.17
CA ARG A 159 12.81 -10.64 1.84
C ARG A 159 13.33 -11.44 3.04
N THR A 160 14.66 -11.57 3.12
CA THR A 160 15.35 -12.29 4.21
C THR A 160 16.16 -11.38 5.13
N ALA A 161 16.31 -10.11 4.76
CA ALA A 161 17.02 -9.12 5.57
C ALA A 161 16.05 -8.33 6.47
N GLU A 162 16.46 -8.00 7.67
CA GLU A 162 15.65 -7.19 8.59
C GLU A 162 15.51 -5.71 8.11
N PRO A 163 14.36 -5.09 8.38
CA PRO A 163 13.12 -5.71 8.82
C PRO A 163 12.51 -6.59 7.72
N ILE A 164 12.05 -7.80 8.07
CA ILE A 164 11.50 -8.76 7.10
C ILE A 164 10.29 -8.19 6.35
N SER A 165 9.47 -7.36 7.01
CA SER A 165 8.35 -6.68 6.34
C SER A 165 8.79 -5.59 5.35
N GLY A 166 10.08 -5.26 5.29
CA GLY A 166 10.56 -4.10 4.52
C GLY A 166 10.28 -2.77 5.22
N LYS A 167 10.56 -1.67 4.53
CA LYS A 167 10.30 -0.30 5.00
C LYS A 167 10.24 0.67 3.82
N ILE A 168 9.75 1.88 4.05
CA ILE A 168 9.59 2.91 3.01
C ILE A 168 10.35 4.21 3.29
N ASP A 169 10.80 4.41 4.52
CA ASP A 169 11.42 5.62 5.02
C ASP A 169 12.96 5.49 4.99
N TYR A 170 13.54 5.64 3.80
CA TYR A 170 14.97 5.44 3.56
C TYR A 170 15.81 6.71 3.55
N ASP A 171 15.23 7.88 3.80
CA ASP A 171 15.94 9.15 3.70
C ASP A 171 17.10 9.23 4.71
N ILE A 172 18.23 9.74 4.27
CA ILE A 172 19.40 10.00 5.12
C ILE A 172 19.77 11.46 4.96
N ASP A 173 19.65 12.23 6.02
CA ASP A 173 19.99 13.66 6.00
C ASP A 173 21.43 13.91 5.51
N GLY A 174 21.57 14.84 4.58
CA GLY A 174 22.84 15.17 3.95
C GLY A 174 23.38 14.11 2.96
N ARG A 175 22.55 13.14 2.57
CA ARG A 175 22.89 12.12 1.57
C ARG A 175 21.88 12.13 0.41
N LEU A 176 22.28 11.50 -0.71
CA LEU A 176 21.37 11.31 -1.84
C LEU A 176 20.35 10.18 -1.61
N VAL A 177 20.61 9.29 -0.65
CA VAL A 177 19.68 8.20 -0.31
C VAL A 177 18.40 8.79 0.27
N GLY A 178 17.28 8.49 -0.37
CA GLY A 178 15.96 8.98 0.02
C GLY A 178 15.02 9.21 -1.16
N ASN A 179 13.84 9.73 -0.83
CA ASN A 179 12.83 10.15 -1.78
C ASN A 179 12.92 11.65 -2.04
N TRP A 180 12.95 12.02 -3.30
CA TRP A 180 13.09 13.39 -3.76
C TRP A 180 11.88 13.80 -4.59
N PHE A 181 11.41 15.01 -4.36
CA PHE A 181 10.25 15.56 -5.04
C PHE A 181 10.62 16.89 -5.71
N LEU A 182 10.09 17.10 -6.89
CA LEU A 182 10.34 18.33 -7.64
C LEU A 182 9.86 19.54 -6.86
N GLU A 183 10.68 20.58 -6.76
CA GLU A 183 10.32 21.85 -6.13
C GLU A 183 9.09 22.47 -6.78
N GLY A 184 8.18 23.01 -5.96
CA GLY A 184 6.94 23.63 -6.43
C GLY A 184 5.78 22.64 -6.67
N THR A 185 5.97 21.34 -6.33
CA THR A 185 4.90 20.34 -6.29
C THR A 185 4.37 20.13 -4.87
N ASP A 186 3.30 19.34 -4.74
CA ASP A 186 2.77 18.91 -3.46
C ASP A 186 3.50 17.70 -2.85
N GLY A 187 4.80 17.58 -3.12
CA GLY A 187 5.61 16.47 -2.66
C GLY A 187 5.14 15.15 -3.26
N TYR A 188 4.82 14.15 -2.43
CA TYR A 188 4.35 12.85 -2.88
C TYR A 188 3.06 12.93 -3.71
N ALA A 189 2.15 13.83 -3.41
CA ALA A 189 0.92 14.04 -4.20
C ALA A 189 1.19 14.65 -5.59
N GLY A 190 2.43 15.03 -5.88
CA GLY A 190 2.85 15.51 -7.19
C GLY A 190 2.19 16.81 -7.61
N ASP A 191 1.85 16.92 -8.89
CA ASP A 191 1.11 18.05 -9.42
C ASP A 191 -0.40 17.76 -9.30
N SER A 192 -1.07 18.43 -8.36
CA SER A 192 -2.48 18.25 -8.07
C SER A 192 -3.43 18.60 -9.22
N THR A 193 -2.92 19.11 -10.33
CA THR A 193 -3.74 19.53 -11.49
C THR A 193 -4.12 18.37 -12.41
N SER A 194 -3.48 17.19 -12.29
CA SER A 194 -3.76 16.02 -13.12
C SER A 194 -3.34 14.73 -12.43
N PHE A 195 -4.24 13.74 -12.40
CA PHE A 195 -3.91 12.39 -11.92
C PHE A 195 -2.78 11.75 -12.72
N GLU A 196 -2.67 12.03 -14.02
CA GLU A 196 -1.58 11.54 -14.89
C GLU A 196 -0.22 12.11 -14.50
N ARG A 197 -0.18 13.15 -13.66
CA ARG A 197 1.04 13.81 -13.18
C ARG A 197 1.41 13.46 -11.74
N TYR A 198 0.68 12.54 -11.13
CA TYR A 198 0.91 12.13 -9.74
C TYR A 198 2.37 11.70 -9.49
N TRP A 199 2.96 10.94 -10.39
CA TRP A 199 4.35 10.46 -10.28
C TRP A 199 5.39 11.41 -10.87
N LEU A 200 4.97 12.42 -11.62
CA LEU A 200 5.91 13.36 -12.24
C LEU A 200 6.67 14.14 -11.16
N GLY A 201 7.97 14.23 -11.35
CA GLY A 201 8.84 14.91 -10.39
C GLY A 201 9.27 14.06 -9.20
N HIS A 202 8.99 12.76 -9.20
CA HIS A 202 9.51 11.84 -8.19
C HIS A 202 10.86 11.26 -8.62
N LEU A 203 11.80 11.19 -7.70
CA LEU A 203 13.07 10.48 -7.80
C LEU A 203 13.29 9.72 -6.50
N SER A 204 13.64 8.45 -6.59
CA SER A 204 14.07 7.68 -5.42
C SER A 204 15.46 7.11 -5.63
N ILE A 205 16.28 7.21 -4.59
CA ILE A 205 17.60 6.56 -4.49
C ILE A 205 17.58 5.83 -3.17
N VAL A 206 17.21 4.56 -3.18
CA VAL A 206 16.90 3.82 -1.94
C VAL A 206 17.50 2.42 -1.98
N TYR A 207 17.55 1.77 -0.82
CA TYR A 207 17.97 0.38 -0.75
C TYR A 207 16.91 -0.54 -1.35
N ASP A 208 17.38 -1.57 -2.08
CA ASP A 208 16.51 -2.55 -2.70
C ASP A 208 15.67 -3.30 -1.63
N ALA A 209 14.39 -3.50 -1.94
CA ALA A 209 13.46 -4.13 -1.01
C ALA A 209 13.76 -5.62 -0.75
N TYR A 210 14.43 -6.30 -1.66
CA TYR A 210 14.83 -7.71 -1.51
C TYR A 210 16.25 -7.84 -0.95
N ASP A 211 17.18 -7.07 -1.50
CA ASP A 211 18.60 -7.10 -1.15
C ASP A 211 19.09 -5.70 -0.77
N PRO A 212 19.04 -5.32 0.51
CA PRO A 212 19.42 -3.98 0.96
C PRO A 212 20.92 -3.68 0.87
N THR A 213 21.72 -4.58 0.33
CA THR A 213 23.12 -4.27 -0.04
C THR A 213 23.22 -3.54 -1.38
N ARG A 214 22.10 -3.42 -2.11
CA ARG A 214 21.98 -2.77 -3.42
C ARG A 214 21.23 -1.46 -3.29
N ILE A 215 21.54 -0.52 -4.19
CA ILE A 215 20.79 0.73 -4.37
C ILE A 215 19.97 0.61 -5.65
N VAL A 216 18.71 1.01 -5.55
CA VAL A 216 17.81 1.19 -6.70
C VAL A 216 17.63 2.69 -6.92
N ILE A 217 17.71 3.12 -8.18
CA ILE A 217 17.42 4.48 -8.62
C ILE A 217 16.20 4.41 -9.51
N SER A 218 15.15 5.14 -9.15
CA SER A 218 13.90 5.22 -9.89
C SER A 218 13.56 6.68 -10.16
N ILE A 219 13.23 7.01 -11.41
CA ILE A 219 12.94 8.38 -11.84
C ILE A 219 11.63 8.38 -12.63
N ALA A 220 10.71 9.23 -12.24
CA ALA A 220 9.46 9.42 -12.96
C ALA A 220 9.56 10.52 -14.01
N GLY A 221 8.89 10.31 -15.13
CA GLY A 221 8.57 11.36 -16.10
C GLY A 221 9.81 12.08 -16.66
N TYR A 222 10.92 11.37 -16.82
CA TYR A 222 12.07 11.89 -17.52
C TYR A 222 11.75 11.97 -19.02
N GLU A 223 11.01 13.00 -19.38
CA GLU A 223 10.92 13.41 -20.78
C GLU A 223 12.14 14.29 -21.09
N ASP A 224 12.85 13.94 -22.15
CA ASP A 224 13.89 14.80 -22.72
C ASP A 224 13.23 16.12 -23.16
N ARG A 225 13.40 17.17 -22.36
CA ARG A 225 12.82 18.49 -22.66
C ARG A 225 13.46 19.16 -23.89
N ASP A 226 14.53 18.59 -24.41
CA ASP A 226 15.24 19.08 -25.60
C ASP A 226 14.65 18.54 -26.91
N SER A 227 13.61 17.72 -26.87
CA SER A 227 12.90 17.20 -28.06
C SER A 227 11.70 18.06 -28.52
N ARG A 228 11.68 19.35 -28.18
CA ARG A 228 10.66 20.31 -28.67
C ARG A 228 11.29 21.32 -29.62
#